data_1cbd096e51534bf408e231bfdcffba3c
#
_entry.id   1cbd096e51534bf408e231bfdcffba3c
#
_cell.length_a   1.000
_cell.length_b   1.000
_cell.length_c   1.000
_cell.angle_alpha   90.00
_cell.angle_beta   90.00
_cell.angle_gamma   90.00
#
_symmetry.space_group_name_H-M   'P 1'
#
loop_
_entity.id
_entity.type
_entity.pdbx_description
1 polymer ?
#
loop_
_entity_poly.entity_id
_entity_poly.type
_entity_poly.pdbx_seq_one_letter_code
_entity_poly.pdbx_strand_id
1 'polypeptide(L)'
;MIYKRTPPAPELNHLIDCYWLIDSEGDSTIDQQKIVPDGYPEIILHYKDEYRINISGEWKTQEKQLLAGQLKNHFHLQNTGHVGMLGIKFKPAAIHYFWGINMEQLTGTVIPLPPEIAQELAVHIDRADHFEETLSILSRLFLEKKEHIQPNKKVDLAIDLLFKQKGLIQTNELATQTQLSERQLERLFNKYIGLAPKFYARIIRFSAIFELMQQGDKNWADLVFESGFYDQSHFIKNFKEFTGEDPSAYGFDELNMANFHMKK
;
A
#
# COMPACT_ATOMS: atom_id res chain seq x y z
N MET A 1 1.85 19.89 9.12
CA MET A 1 1.30 18.53 8.97
C MET A 1 2.27 17.52 9.57
N ILE A 2 1.80 16.67 10.46
CA ILE A 2 2.57 15.55 11.06
C ILE A 2 2.37 14.29 10.21
N TYR A 3 3.46 13.56 9.97
CA TYR A 3 3.48 12.23 9.39
C TYR A 3 4.19 11.29 10.37
N LYS A 4 3.48 10.29 10.87
CA LYS A 4 4.01 9.32 11.83
C LYS A 4 3.80 7.90 11.32
N ARG A 5 4.81 7.05 11.48
CA ARG A 5 4.77 5.63 11.13
C ARG A 5 5.26 4.81 12.32
N THR A 6 4.54 3.77 12.65
CA THR A 6 4.83 2.88 13.78
C THR A 6 4.81 1.43 13.30
N PRO A 7 5.86 0.64 13.56
CA PRO A 7 5.87 -0.78 13.22
C PRO A 7 4.83 -1.53 14.05
N PRO A 8 4.30 -2.66 13.55
CA PRO A 8 3.45 -3.53 14.34
C PRO A 8 4.25 -4.30 15.40
N ALA A 9 3.54 -5.00 16.30
CA ALA A 9 4.16 -5.99 17.16
C ALA A 9 4.90 -7.05 16.33
N PRO A 10 6.07 -7.57 16.78
CA PRO A 10 6.89 -8.51 16.00
C PRO A 10 6.11 -9.72 15.46
N GLU A 11 5.15 -10.21 16.21
CA GLU A 11 4.29 -11.34 15.86
C GLU A 11 3.33 -11.04 14.71
N LEU A 12 3.11 -9.77 14.38
CA LEU A 12 2.25 -9.30 13.29
C LEU A 12 3.03 -8.87 12.02
N ASN A 13 4.35 -8.88 12.04
CA ASN A 13 5.21 -8.38 10.94
C ASN A 13 4.94 -9.07 9.59
N HIS A 14 4.40 -10.30 9.61
CA HIS A 14 4.05 -11.04 8.39
C HIS A 14 2.65 -10.72 7.86
N LEU A 15 1.84 -9.92 8.60
CA LEU A 15 0.45 -9.55 8.27
C LEU A 15 0.26 -8.04 8.15
N ILE A 16 0.96 -7.27 8.97
CA ILE A 16 0.86 -5.80 9.00
C ILE A 16 2.25 -5.23 8.67
N ASP A 17 2.29 -4.25 7.79
CA ASP A 17 3.52 -3.54 7.45
C ASP A 17 3.80 -2.42 8.46
N CYS A 18 2.82 -1.57 8.66
CA CYS A 18 2.88 -0.50 9.67
C CYS A 18 1.49 0.04 9.99
N TYR A 19 1.42 0.79 11.07
CA TYR A 19 0.39 1.78 11.34
C TYR A 19 0.93 3.16 10.99
N TRP A 20 0.08 4.04 10.47
CA TRP A 20 0.48 5.41 10.17
C TRP A 20 -0.57 6.42 10.58
N LEU A 21 -0.11 7.62 10.86
CA LEU A 21 -0.95 8.78 11.21
C LEU A 21 -0.54 9.96 10.36
N ILE A 22 -1.54 10.69 9.87
CA ILE A 22 -1.37 12.01 9.26
C ILE A 22 -2.31 12.99 9.96
N ASP A 23 -1.77 14.09 10.49
CA ASP A 23 -2.56 15.12 11.17
C ASP A 23 -2.09 16.52 10.73
N SER A 24 -3.04 17.39 10.44
CA SER A 24 -2.77 18.78 10.03
C SER A 24 -2.47 19.74 11.17
N GLU A 25 -2.60 19.30 12.45
CA GLU A 25 -2.38 20.14 13.63
C GLU A 25 -3.18 21.46 13.63
N GLY A 26 -4.40 21.41 13.08
CA GLY A 26 -5.27 22.58 12.99
C GLY A 26 -5.15 23.39 11.69
N ASP A 27 -4.20 23.09 10.82
CA ASP A 27 -4.17 23.65 9.47
C ASP A 27 -5.32 23.07 8.64
N SER A 28 -6.10 23.93 8.01
CA SER A 28 -7.21 23.60 7.14
C SER A 28 -6.98 24.03 5.68
N THR A 29 -5.75 24.35 5.33
CA THR A 29 -5.40 24.71 3.95
C THR A 29 -5.70 23.55 3.02
N ILE A 30 -6.48 23.83 1.98
CA ILE A 30 -6.85 22.82 0.97
C ILE A 30 -5.63 22.53 0.10
N ASP A 31 -5.24 21.27 0.07
CA ASP A 31 -4.10 20.80 -0.69
C ASP A 31 -4.44 19.51 -1.46
N GLN A 32 -3.83 19.35 -2.62
CA GLN A 32 -3.96 18.16 -3.44
C GLN A 32 -2.72 17.29 -3.29
N GLN A 33 -2.95 16.07 -2.85
CA GLN A 33 -1.92 15.07 -2.66
C GLN A 33 -2.03 13.97 -3.71
N LYS A 34 -0.90 13.35 -4.04
CA LYS A 34 -0.82 12.19 -4.94
C LYS A 34 -0.55 10.93 -4.14
N ILE A 35 -1.16 9.82 -4.55
CA ILE A 35 -0.84 8.49 -4.07
C ILE A 35 -0.34 7.65 -5.24
N VAL A 36 0.72 6.90 -5.03
CA VAL A 36 1.34 6.01 -6.02
C VAL A 36 1.24 4.55 -5.56
N PRO A 37 1.22 3.57 -6.49
CA PRO A 37 1.19 2.16 -6.15
C PRO A 37 2.44 1.74 -5.35
N ASP A 38 2.26 1.12 -4.21
CA ASP A 38 3.34 0.60 -3.36
C ASP A 38 3.25 -0.91 -3.09
N GLY A 39 2.13 -1.52 -3.49
CA GLY A 39 1.91 -2.97 -3.38
C GLY A 39 1.26 -3.41 -2.07
N TYR A 40 0.71 -2.51 -1.27
CA TYR A 40 0.06 -2.80 0.00
C TYR A 40 -1.40 -2.34 0.03
N PRO A 41 -2.35 -3.18 0.47
CA PRO A 41 -3.71 -2.74 0.77
C PRO A 41 -3.76 -2.07 2.15
N GLU A 42 -4.74 -1.17 2.35
CA GLU A 42 -4.85 -0.39 3.57
C GLU A 42 -6.28 -0.26 4.07
N ILE A 43 -6.47 -0.21 5.38
CA ILE A 43 -7.66 0.35 6.01
C ILE A 43 -7.31 1.76 6.46
N ILE A 44 -8.16 2.72 6.12
CA ILE A 44 -7.97 4.15 6.41
C ILE A 44 -9.17 4.68 7.17
N LEU A 45 -8.92 5.38 8.26
CA LEU A 45 -9.90 5.90 9.18
C LEU A 45 -9.70 7.43 9.31
N HIS A 46 -10.67 8.20 8.82
CA HIS A 46 -10.67 9.65 9.00
C HIS A 46 -11.34 10.01 10.33
N TYR A 47 -10.60 10.63 11.24
CA TYR A 47 -11.13 11.13 12.52
C TYR A 47 -11.38 12.65 12.54
N LYS A 48 -10.99 13.35 11.44
CA LYS A 48 -11.35 14.75 11.15
C LYS A 48 -12.17 14.81 9.87
N ASP A 49 -11.90 15.75 8.97
CA ASP A 49 -12.67 15.95 7.75
C ASP A 49 -12.34 14.89 6.70
N GLU A 50 -13.34 14.56 5.88
CA GLU A 50 -13.18 13.58 4.79
C GLU A 50 -12.31 14.17 3.67
N TYR A 51 -11.73 13.28 2.87
CA TYR A 51 -11.03 13.62 1.63
C TYR A 51 -11.95 13.47 0.43
N ARG A 52 -11.59 14.16 -0.64
CA ARG A 52 -12.06 13.86 -1.99
C ARG A 52 -11.02 13.04 -2.73
N ILE A 53 -11.46 12.08 -3.52
CA ILE A 53 -10.61 11.19 -4.31
C ILE A 53 -10.90 11.34 -5.79
N ASN A 54 -9.86 11.31 -6.63
CA ASN A 54 -9.96 11.29 -8.09
C ASN A 54 -9.13 10.13 -8.65
N ILE A 55 -9.80 9.02 -8.96
CA ILE A 55 -9.19 7.83 -9.59
C ILE A 55 -9.41 7.84 -11.11
N SER A 56 -10.58 8.31 -11.59
CA SER A 56 -11.02 8.18 -12.98
C SER A 56 -11.35 9.51 -13.66
N GLY A 57 -10.81 10.62 -13.15
CA GLY A 57 -11.07 11.96 -13.68
C GLY A 57 -12.19 12.72 -12.96
N GLU A 58 -12.97 12.06 -12.10
CA GLU A 58 -14.03 12.68 -11.32
C GLU A 58 -13.66 12.71 -9.83
N TRP A 59 -13.93 13.85 -9.18
CA TRP A 59 -13.78 14.00 -7.75
C TRP A 59 -14.98 13.49 -6.99
N LYS A 60 -14.77 12.54 -6.05
CA LYS A 60 -15.82 12.01 -5.17
C LYS A 60 -15.37 12.16 -3.72
N THR A 61 -16.30 12.52 -2.84
CA THR A 61 -16.05 12.54 -1.40
C THR A 61 -15.91 11.09 -0.90
N GLN A 62 -14.92 10.85 -0.08
CA GLN A 62 -14.70 9.56 0.56
C GLN A 62 -15.57 9.42 1.81
N GLU A 63 -15.83 8.19 2.20
CA GLU A 63 -16.38 7.87 3.51
C GLU A 63 -15.30 8.02 4.60
N LYS A 64 -15.72 8.10 5.86
CA LYS A 64 -14.77 8.19 6.99
C LYS A 64 -13.93 6.93 7.21
N GLN A 65 -14.44 5.81 6.80
CA GLN A 65 -13.79 4.51 6.98
C GLN A 65 -13.69 3.80 5.63
N LEU A 66 -12.47 3.47 5.24
CA LEU A 66 -12.17 3.01 3.89
C LEU A 66 -11.35 1.73 3.89
N LEU A 67 -11.58 0.92 2.87
CA LEU A 67 -10.72 -0.18 2.47
C LEU A 67 -10.14 0.13 1.08
N ALA A 68 -8.84 0.35 1.02
CA ALA A 68 -8.09 0.55 -0.21
C ALA A 68 -7.46 -0.76 -0.67
N GLY A 69 -7.81 -1.18 -1.89
CA GLY A 69 -7.17 -2.33 -2.55
C GLY A 69 -5.86 -1.97 -3.22
N GLN A 70 -5.31 -2.92 -3.98
CA GLN A 70 -4.08 -2.71 -4.75
C GLN A 70 -4.31 -1.68 -5.87
N LEU A 71 -3.41 -0.73 -5.97
CA LEU A 71 -3.45 0.30 -7.02
C LEU A 71 -2.69 -0.17 -8.27
N LYS A 72 -3.20 0.21 -9.43
CA LYS A 72 -2.51 0.02 -10.73
C LYS A 72 -1.77 1.28 -11.18
N ASN A 73 -2.34 2.44 -10.88
CA ASN A 73 -1.83 3.75 -11.28
C ASN A 73 -1.92 4.72 -10.10
N HIS A 74 -1.28 5.87 -10.21
CA HIS A 74 -1.48 6.96 -9.26
C HIS A 74 -2.91 7.49 -9.31
N PHE A 75 -3.32 8.13 -8.22
CA PHE A 75 -4.53 8.93 -8.14
C PHE A 75 -4.29 10.15 -7.26
N HIS A 76 -5.27 11.05 -7.21
CA HIS A 76 -5.17 12.26 -6.41
C HIS A 76 -6.18 12.25 -5.27
N LEU A 77 -5.73 12.77 -4.13
CA LEU A 77 -6.55 13.08 -2.96
C LEU A 77 -6.55 14.60 -2.76
N GLN A 78 -7.64 15.14 -2.22
CA GLN A 78 -7.73 16.52 -1.80
C GLN A 78 -8.44 16.56 -0.45
N ASN A 79 -7.83 17.19 0.55
CA ASN A 79 -8.51 17.41 1.83
C ASN A 79 -9.66 18.42 1.66
N THR A 80 -10.65 18.36 2.54
CA THR A 80 -11.80 19.28 2.53
C THR A 80 -11.75 20.28 3.69
N GLY A 81 -10.75 20.16 4.55
CA GLY A 81 -10.53 20.97 5.73
C GLY A 81 -9.40 20.40 6.57
N HIS A 82 -9.64 20.18 7.86
CA HIS A 82 -8.64 19.62 8.77
C HIS A 82 -8.35 18.16 8.47
N VAL A 83 -7.07 17.83 8.36
CA VAL A 83 -6.61 16.46 8.11
C VAL A 83 -6.42 15.72 9.42
N GLY A 84 -7.01 14.52 9.50
CA GLY A 84 -6.81 13.57 10.59
C GLY A 84 -7.09 12.16 10.07
N MET A 85 -6.04 11.37 9.86
CA MET A 85 -6.13 10.01 9.33
C MET A 85 -5.26 9.05 10.13
N LEU A 86 -5.82 7.89 10.42
CA LEU A 86 -5.12 6.71 10.89
C LEU A 86 -5.21 5.63 9.81
N GLY A 87 -4.08 5.05 9.43
CA GLY A 87 -4.04 3.95 8.49
C GLY A 87 -3.40 2.69 9.06
N ILE A 88 -3.91 1.56 8.60
CA ILE A 88 -3.35 0.24 8.84
C ILE A 88 -2.90 -0.32 7.49
N LYS A 89 -1.60 -0.40 7.29
CA LYS A 89 -0.99 -0.91 6.06
C LYS A 89 -0.72 -2.40 6.22
N PHE A 90 -1.39 -3.20 5.41
CA PHE A 90 -1.33 -4.66 5.50
C PHE A 90 -0.32 -5.25 4.53
N LYS A 91 0.28 -6.39 4.90
CA LYS A 91 1.01 -7.21 3.93
C LYS A 91 0.07 -7.69 2.82
N PRO A 92 0.59 -7.95 1.60
CA PRO A 92 -0.23 -8.06 0.38
C PRO A 92 -1.43 -8.99 0.44
N ALA A 93 -1.31 -10.14 1.13
CA ALA A 93 -2.36 -11.14 1.25
C ALA A 93 -3.18 -11.05 2.56
N ALA A 94 -2.80 -10.16 3.49
CA ALA A 94 -3.32 -10.19 4.86
C ALA A 94 -4.81 -9.84 4.94
N ILE A 95 -5.31 -8.92 4.12
CA ILE A 95 -6.75 -8.61 4.07
C ILE A 95 -7.56 -9.86 3.72
N HIS A 96 -7.09 -10.63 2.75
CA HIS A 96 -7.73 -11.91 2.42
C HIS A 96 -7.66 -12.91 3.59
N TYR A 97 -6.53 -12.98 4.29
CA TYR A 97 -6.38 -13.89 5.43
C TYR A 97 -7.30 -13.54 6.59
N PHE A 98 -7.44 -12.26 6.92
CA PHE A 98 -8.28 -11.82 8.04
C PHE A 98 -9.78 -11.91 7.77
N TRP A 99 -10.22 -11.62 6.54
CA TRP A 99 -11.65 -11.44 6.24
C TRP A 99 -12.14 -12.23 5.02
N GLY A 100 -11.32 -13.02 4.37
CA GLY A 100 -11.70 -13.81 3.20
C GLY A 100 -12.06 -13.02 1.94
N ILE A 101 -11.82 -11.70 1.93
CA ILE A 101 -12.16 -10.82 0.82
C ILE A 101 -11.37 -11.23 -0.44
N ASN A 102 -12.06 -11.39 -1.57
CA ASN A 102 -11.41 -11.58 -2.86
C ASN A 102 -10.79 -10.25 -3.32
N MET A 103 -9.46 -10.15 -3.22
CA MET A 103 -8.72 -8.92 -3.48
C MET A 103 -8.82 -8.43 -4.94
N GLU A 104 -9.13 -9.31 -5.89
CA GLU A 104 -9.37 -8.92 -7.28
C GLU A 104 -10.50 -7.89 -7.42
N GLN A 105 -11.54 -8.00 -6.58
CA GLN A 105 -12.68 -7.09 -6.56
C GLN A 105 -12.33 -5.67 -6.05
N LEU A 106 -11.22 -5.55 -5.33
CA LEU A 106 -10.73 -4.29 -4.77
C LEU A 106 -9.65 -3.62 -5.62
N THR A 107 -9.22 -4.25 -6.70
CA THR A 107 -8.12 -3.75 -7.51
C THR A 107 -8.44 -2.41 -8.18
N GLY A 108 -7.61 -1.39 -7.92
CA GLY A 108 -7.79 -0.04 -8.46
C GLY A 108 -8.96 0.72 -7.82
N THR A 109 -9.45 0.26 -6.66
CA THR A 109 -10.59 0.89 -5.98
C THR A 109 -10.27 1.21 -4.53
N VAL A 110 -10.99 2.22 -4.04
CA VAL A 110 -11.14 2.54 -2.61
C VAL A 110 -12.63 2.49 -2.32
N ILE A 111 -13.05 1.65 -1.39
CA ILE A 111 -14.45 1.42 -1.05
C ILE A 111 -14.72 1.80 0.41
N PRO A 112 -15.98 2.09 0.78
CA PRO A 112 -16.37 2.14 2.19
C PRO A 112 -15.96 0.85 2.90
N LEU A 113 -15.48 0.97 4.13
CA LEU A 113 -15.10 -0.21 4.91
C LEU A 113 -16.32 -1.12 5.10
N PRO A 114 -16.24 -2.43 4.77
CA PRO A 114 -17.36 -3.35 4.96
C PRO A 114 -17.92 -3.29 6.38
N PRO A 115 -19.27 -3.29 6.56
CA PRO A 115 -19.90 -3.06 7.86
C PRO A 115 -19.41 -4.00 8.98
N GLU A 116 -19.14 -5.26 8.65
CA GLU A 116 -18.62 -6.25 9.59
C GLU A 116 -17.20 -5.90 10.09
N ILE A 117 -16.36 -5.35 9.23
CA ILE A 117 -15.01 -4.88 9.60
C ILE A 117 -15.12 -3.55 10.35
N ALA A 118 -15.97 -2.65 9.86
CA ALA A 118 -16.22 -1.37 10.52
C ALA A 118 -16.71 -1.56 11.96
N GLN A 119 -17.66 -2.45 12.19
CA GLN A 119 -18.17 -2.77 13.53
C GLN A 119 -17.08 -3.38 14.43
N GLU A 120 -16.25 -4.25 13.89
CA GLU A 120 -15.13 -4.85 14.61
C GLU A 120 -14.11 -3.80 15.06
N LEU A 121 -13.83 -2.80 14.22
CA LEU A 121 -12.88 -1.72 14.49
C LEU A 121 -13.50 -0.53 15.24
N ALA A 122 -14.83 -0.34 15.19
CA ALA A 122 -15.53 0.85 15.68
C ALA A 122 -15.25 1.17 17.15
N VAL A 123 -15.16 0.14 18.02
CA VAL A 123 -14.85 0.29 19.46
C VAL A 123 -13.53 1.04 19.71
N HIS A 124 -12.69 1.17 18.66
CA HIS A 124 -11.33 1.70 18.75
C HIS A 124 -11.16 3.05 18.04
N ILE A 125 -12.09 3.40 17.14
CA ILE A 125 -12.00 4.59 16.27
C ILE A 125 -12.29 5.87 17.04
N ASP A 126 -13.24 5.86 17.96
CA ASP A 126 -13.59 7.01 18.81
C ASP A 126 -12.45 7.44 19.75
N ARG A 127 -11.38 6.65 19.82
CA ARG A 127 -10.17 6.91 20.62
C ARG A 127 -8.98 7.37 19.78
N ALA A 128 -9.19 7.71 18.52
CA ALA A 128 -8.11 8.07 17.59
C ALA A 128 -7.33 9.34 18.02
N ASP A 129 -7.88 10.17 18.91
CA ASP A 129 -7.17 11.30 19.52
C ASP A 129 -5.97 10.87 20.37
N HIS A 130 -5.93 9.59 20.77
CA HIS A 130 -4.86 8.98 21.55
C HIS A 130 -4.18 7.86 20.71
N PHE A 131 -3.39 8.27 19.72
CA PHE A 131 -2.78 7.38 18.74
C PHE A 131 -2.12 6.13 19.34
N GLU A 132 -1.30 6.28 20.37
CA GLU A 132 -0.58 5.14 20.99
C GLU A 132 -1.54 4.14 21.67
N GLU A 133 -2.60 4.62 22.30
CA GLU A 133 -3.62 3.76 22.90
C GLU A 133 -4.38 3.00 21.82
N THR A 134 -4.77 3.68 20.74
CA THR A 134 -5.42 3.07 19.57
C THR A 134 -4.56 1.98 18.96
N LEU A 135 -3.25 2.22 18.79
CA LEU A 135 -2.32 1.22 18.30
C LEU A 135 -2.24 -0.02 19.21
N SER A 136 -2.21 0.19 20.53
CA SER A 136 -2.17 -0.92 21.50
C SER A 136 -3.41 -1.79 21.40
N ILE A 137 -4.58 -1.18 21.21
CA ILE A 137 -5.86 -1.87 21.06
C ILE A 137 -5.91 -2.63 19.74
N LEU A 138 -5.55 -1.97 18.62
CA LEU A 138 -5.49 -2.60 17.29
C LEU A 138 -4.50 -3.77 17.26
N SER A 139 -3.33 -3.61 17.89
CA SER A 139 -2.33 -4.68 17.98
C SER A 139 -2.89 -5.91 18.70
N ARG A 140 -3.59 -5.72 19.81
CA ARG A 140 -4.24 -6.82 20.56
C ARG A 140 -5.31 -7.50 19.70
N LEU A 141 -6.19 -6.73 19.06
CA LEU A 141 -7.20 -7.26 18.15
C LEU A 141 -6.58 -8.16 17.05
N PHE A 142 -5.54 -7.66 16.37
CA PHE A 142 -4.90 -8.43 15.30
C PHE A 142 -4.09 -9.63 15.81
N LEU A 143 -3.56 -9.58 17.02
CA LEU A 143 -2.94 -10.75 17.66
C LEU A 143 -3.97 -11.85 17.95
N GLU A 144 -5.16 -11.50 18.44
CA GLU A 144 -6.25 -12.45 18.63
C GLU A 144 -6.74 -13.03 17.28
N LYS A 145 -6.98 -12.17 16.28
CA LYS A 145 -7.41 -12.61 14.95
C LYS A 145 -6.40 -13.53 14.26
N LYS A 146 -5.11 -13.28 14.44
CA LYS A 146 -4.02 -14.06 13.85
C LYS A 146 -4.13 -15.55 14.18
N GLU A 147 -4.62 -15.91 15.36
CA GLU A 147 -4.77 -17.30 15.78
C GLU A 147 -5.83 -18.09 14.96
N HIS A 148 -6.70 -17.37 14.24
CA HIS A 148 -7.81 -17.96 13.48
C HIS A 148 -7.60 -17.94 11.97
N ILE A 149 -6.52 -17.29 11.46
CA ILE A 149 -6.25 -17.25 10.03
C ILE A 149 -5.56 -18.53 9.54
N GLN A 150 -5.72 -18.80 8.24
CA GLN A 150 -5.04 -19.90 7.56
C GLN A 150 -4.24 -19.38 6.36
N PRO A 151 -2.98 -18.95 6.55
CA PRO A 151 -2.15 -18.43 5.48
C PRO A 151 -1.87 -19.48 4.40
N ASN A 152 -1.79 -19.05 3.16
CA ASN A 152 -1.39 -19.91 2.05
C ASN A 152 0.13 -19.85 1.87
N LYS A 153 0.82 -20.89 2.36
CA LYS A 153 2.29 -20.97 2.32
C LYS A 153 2.91 -20.75 0.93
N LYS A 154 2.21 -21.13 -0.15
CA LYS A 154 2.70 -20.93 -1.52
C LYS A 154 2.57 -19.47 -1.96
N VAL A 155 1.51 -18.78 -1.53
CA VAL A 155 1.32 -17.34 -1.77
C VAL A 155 2.35 -16.56 -0.96
N ASP A 156 2.53 -16.89 0.31
CA ASP A 156 3.51 -16.24 1.17
C ASP A 156 4.94 -16.39 0.62
N LEU A 157 5.32 -17.62 0.24
CA LEU A 157 6.62 -17.86 -0.41
C LEU A 157 6.80 -17.04 -1.69
N ALA A 158 5.75 -16.94 -2.51
CA ALA A 158 5.83 -16.13 -3.73
C ALA A 158 6.01 -14.64 -3.43
N ILE A 159 5.31 -14.12 -2.43
CA ILE A 159 5.46 -12.73 -1.97
C ILE A 159 6.87 -12.50 -1.44
N ASP A 160 7.37 -13.38 -0.58
CA ASP A 160 8.73 -13.28 -0.02
C ASP A 160 9.81 -13.28 -1.10
N LEU A 161 9.68 -14.15 -2.12
CA LEU A 161 10.60 -14.20 -3.25
C LEU A 161 10.56 -12.89 -4.07
N LEU A 162 9.38 -12.34 -4.30
CA LEU A 162 9.22 -11.07 -4.99
C LEU A 162 9.88 -9.91 -4.25
N PHE A 163 9.68 -9.80 -2.94
CA PHE A 163 10.34 -8.77 -2.13
C PHE A 163 11.84 -8.98 -2.07
N LYS A 164 12.31 -10.20 -1.78
CA LYS A 164 13.74 -10.54 -1.69
C LYS A 164 14.49 -10.22 -2.98
N GLN A 165 13.86 -10.47 -4.13
CA GLN A 165 14.45 -10.19 -5.45
C GLN A 165 14.01 -8.83 -6.03
N LYS A 166 13.40 -7.95 -5.20
CA LYS A 166 12.99 -6.60 -5.62
C LYS A 166 12.15 -6.58 -6.91
N GLY A 167 11.28 -7.58 -7.09
CA GLY A 167 10.43 -7.72 -8.28
C GLY A 167 11.17 -8.14 -9.56
N LEU A 168 12.41 -8.62 -9.48
CA LEU A 168 13.20 -9.05 -10.64
C LEU A 168 12.93 -10.50 -11.07
N ILE A 169 12.40 -11.34 -10.18
CA ILE A 169 12.11 -12.74 -10.47
C ILE A 169 11.08 -12.87 -11.60
N GLN A 170 11.36 -13.76 -12.55
CA GLN A 170 10.44 -14.03 -13.65
C GLN A 170 9.26 -14.91 -13.18
N THR A 171 8.08 -14.74 -13.82
CA THR A 171 6.85 -15.44 -13.41
C THR A 171 6.99 -16.98 -13.50
N ASN A 172 7.66 -17.50 -14.51
CA ASN A 172 7.94 -18.93 -14.67
C ASN A 172 8.86 -19.49 -13.55
N GLU A 173 9.87 -18.72 -13.16
CA GLU A 173 10.76 -19.07 -12.06
C GLU A 173 9.98 -19.04 -10.72
N LEU A 174 9.18 -18.01 -10.48
CA LEU A 174 8.33 -17.88 -9.32
C LEU A 174 7.35 -19.06 -9.21
N ALA A 175 6.74 -19.45 -10.32
CA ALA A 175 5.86 -20.62 -10.40
C ALA A 175 6.61 -21.92 -10.05
N THR A 176 7.81 -22.10 -10.58
CA THR A 176 8.67 -23.26 -10.28
C THR A 176 9.04 -23.34 -8.80
N GLN A 177 9.51 -22.24 -8.21
CA GLN A 177 9.93 -22.20 -6.80
C GLN A 177 8.76 -22.43 -5.83
N THR A 178 7.54 -22.02 -6.21
CA THR A 178 6.32 -22.24 -5.41
C THR A 178 5.63 -23.58 -5.70
N GLN A 179 6.16 -24.38 -6.64
CA GLN A 179 5.55 -25.64 -7.09
C GLN A 179 4.10 -25.43 -7.57
N LEU A 180 3.89 -24.40 -8.36
CA LEU A 180 2.63 -24.06 -9.02
C LEU A 180 2.82 -24.01 -10.54
N SER A 181 1.75 -24.23 -11.31
CA SER A 181 1.73 -23.76 -12.70
C SER A 181 1.54 -22.24 -12.74
N GLU A 182 1.98 -21.57 -13.79
CA GLU A 182 1.78 -20.12 -13.95
C GLU A 182 0.30 -19.74 -13.84
N ARG A 183 -0.62 -20.54 -14.41
CA ARG A 183 -2.07 -20.34 -14.28
C ARG A 183 -2.58 -20.44 -12.84
N GLN A 184 -2.04 -21.39 -12.05
CA GLN A 184 -2.39 -21.51 -10.62
C GLN A 184 -1.86 -20.32 -9.83
N LEU A 185 -0.62 -19.92 -10.09
CA LEU A 185 0.01 -18.75 -9.47
C LEU A 185 -0.80 -17.48 -9.77
N GLU A 186 -1.17 -17.25 -11.03
CA GLU A 186 -1.99 -16.08 -11.43
C GLU A 186 -3.34 -16.07 -10.72
N ARG A 187 -4.05 -17.20 -10.67
CA ARG A 187 -5.33 -17.33 -9.96
C ARG A 187 -5.20 -17.03 -8.46
N LEU A 188 -4.15 -17.51 -7.82
CA LEU A 188 -3.89 -17.24 -6.40
C LEU A 188 -3.55 -15.77 -6.20
N PHE A 189 -2.70 -15.19 -7.02
CA PHE A 189 -2.35 -13.77 -6.92
C PHE A 189 -3.56 -12.86 -7.08
N ASN A 190 -4.39 -13.09 -8.09
CA ASN A 190 -5.63 -12.33 -8.25
C ASN A 190 -6.53 -12.44 -7.02
N LYS A 191 -6.71 -13.65 -6.49
CA LYS A 191 -7.55 -13.87 -5.31
C LYS A 191 -7.00 -13.23 -4.03
N TYR A 192 -5.72 -13.41 -3.73
CA TYR A 192 -5.11 -13.05 -2.45
C TYR A 192 -4.54 -11.63 -2.43
N ILE A 193 -4.05 -11.14 -3.57
CA ILE A 193 -3.35 -9.86 -3.69
C ILE A 193 -4.16 -8.87 -4.53
N GLY A 194 -4.92 -9.34 -5.52
CA GLY A 194 -5.72 -8.52 -6.43
C GLY A 194 -5.03 -8.16 -7.74
N LEU A 195 -3.78 -8.60 -7.95
CA LEU A 195 -2.99 -8.30 -9.14
C LEU A 195 -2.34 -9.56 -9.68
N ALA A 196 -2.17 -9.65 -11.00
CA ALA A 196 -1.38 -10.72 -11.61
C ALA A 196 0.09 -10.63 -11.16
N PRO A 197 0.81 -11.77 -11.01
CA PRO A 197 2.20 -11.82 -10.50
C PRO A 197 3.14 -10.87 -11.22
N LYS A 198 3.09 -10.82 -12.54
CA LYS A 198 3.93 -9.96 -13.38
C LYS A 198 3.69 -8.46 -13.11
N PHE A 199 2.42 -8.06 -12.90
CA PHE A 199 2.09 -6.67 -12.61
C PHE A 199 2.52 -6.30 -11.20
N TYR A 200 2.27 -7.18 -10.23
CA TYR A 200 2.70 -6.98 -8.85
C TYR A 200 4.24 -6.88 -8.73
N ALA A 201 4.99 -7.74 -9.45
CA ALA A 201 6.44 -7.65 -9.55
C ALA A 201 6.93 -6.28 -10.06
N ARG A 202 6.20 -5.66 -11.03
CA ARG A 202 6.52 -4.31 -11.51
C ARG A 202 6.35 -3.25 -10.43
N ILE A 203 5.29 -3.34 -9.61
CA ILE A 203 5.08 -2.43 -8.47
C ILE A 203 6.21 -2.58 -7.45
N ILE A 204 6.57 -3.80 -7.06
CA ILE A 204 7.65 -4.04 -6.10
C ILE A 204 8.99 -3.51 -6.63
N ARG A 205 9.26 -3.68 -7.93
CA ARG A 205 10.45 -3.12 -8.58
C ARG A 205 10.43 -1.59 -8.56
N PHE A 206 9.30 -0.99 -8.88
CA PHE A 206 9.12 0.46 -8.81
C PHE A 206 9.35 0.98 -7.38
N SER A 207 8.75 0.36 -6.36
CA SER A 207 8.96 0.72 -4.96
C SER A 207 10.43 0.68 -4.55
N ALA A 208 11.14 -0.38 -4.92
CA ALA A 208 12.57 -0.52 -4.58
C ALA A 208 13.43 0.58 -5.20
N ILE A 209 13.11 1.02 -6.42
CA ILE A 209 13.81 2.13 -7.07
C ILE A 209 13.44 3.46 -6.44
N PHE A 210 12.15 3.66 -6.18
CA PHE A 210 11.67 4.89 -5.57
C PHE A 210 12.39 5.16 -4.24
N GLU A 211 12.57 4.13 -3.40
CA GLU A 211 13.37 4.22 -2.17
C GLU A 211 14.82 4.64 -2.42
N LEU A 212 15.47 4.03 -3.43
CA LEU A 212 16.86 4.38 -3.77
C LEU A 212 16.98 5.83 -4.25
N MET A 213 15.97 6.32 -4.97
CA MET A 213 15.94 7.70 -5.44
C MET A 213 15.72 8.71 -4.31
N GLN A 214 14.89 8.37 -3.31
CA GLN A 214 14.71 9.20 -2.12
C GLN A 214 15.98 9.32 -1.26
N GLN A 215 16.91 8.36 -1.34
CA GLN A 215 18.18 8.38 -0.62
C GLN A 215 19.23 9.32 -1.24
N GLY A 216 19.00 9.81 -2.47
CA GLY A 216 19.80 10.87 -3.09
C GLY A 216 21.22 10.51 -3.56
N ASP A 217 21.69 9.29 -3.29
CA ASP A 217 23.12 8.93 -3.41
C ASP A 217 23.53 8.29 -4.74
N LYS A 218 22.60 8.11 -5.70
CA LYS A 218 22.91 7.34 -6.93
C LYS A 218 22.65 8.09 -8.22
N ASN A 219 23.58 7.89 -9.18
CA ASN A 219 23.41 8.30 -10.57
C ASN A 219 22.25 7.51 -11.23
N TRP A 220 21.46 8.17 -12.05
CA TRP A 220 20.35 7.60 -12.81
C TRP A 220 20.70 6.33 -13.60
N ALA A 221 21.90 6.29 -14.23
CA ALA A 221 22.33 5.15 -15.00
C ALA A 221 22.53 3.92 -14.11
N ASP A 222 23.09 4.10 -12.93
CA ASP A 222 23.32 3.04 -11.94
C ASP A 222 22.00 2.49 -11.41
N LEU A 223 21.04 3.39 -11.11
CA LEU A 223 19.69 3.01 -10.65
C LEU A 223 18.95 2.18 -11.69
N VAL A 224 18.96 2.58 -12.95
CA VAL A 224 18.31 1.85 -14.06
C VAL A 224 18.95 0.47 -14.22
N PHE A 225 20.28 0.38 -14.16
CA PHE A 225 20.99 -0.89 -14.28
C PHE A 225 20.70 -1.84 -13.11
N GLU A 226 20.82 -1.37 -11.87
CA GLU A 226 20.56 -2.17 -10.67
C GLU A 226 19.10 -2.63 -10.56
N SER A 227 18.18 -1.89 -11.16
CA SER A 227 16.74 -2.17 -11.09
C SER A 227 16.23 -3.14 -12.16
N GLY A 228 17.12 -3.67 -13.00
CA GLY A 228 16.78 -4.66 -14.03
C GLY A 228 15.80 -4.16 -15.09
N PHE A 229 15.75 -2.86 -15.33
CA PHE A 229 15.13 -2.32 -16.53
C PHE A 229 16.05 -2.54 -17.73
N TYR A 230 15.46 -2.81 -18.89
CA TYR A 230 16.21 -3.06 -20.11
C TYR A 230 17.00 -1.82 -20.54
N ASP A 231 16.40 -0.65 -20.41
CA ASP A 231 17.00 0.64 -20.73
C ASP A 231 16.31 1.78 -19.95
N GLN A 232 16.89 2.97 -20.05
CA GLN A 232 16.37 4.19 -19.41
C GLN A 232 14.96 4.55 -19.90
N SER A 233 14.65 4.34 -21.16
CA SER A 233 13.33 4.66 -21.72
C SER A 233 12.23 3.78 -21.12
N HIS A 234 12.52 2.49 -20.93
CA HIS A 234 11.62 1.55 -20.27
C HIS A 234 11.38 1.91 -18.81
N PHE A 235 12.43 2.34 -18.09
CA PHE A 235 12.31 2.86 -16.73
C PHE A 235 11.42 4.11 -16.68
N ILE A 236 11.72 5.15 -17.48
CA ILE A 236 10.96 6.40 -17.53
C ILE A 236 9.48 6.13 -17.82
N LYS A 237 9.18 5.22 -18.76
CA LYS A 237 7.80 4.82 -19.09
C LYS A 237 7.08 4.21 -17.89
N ASN A 238 7.73 3.30 -17.17
CA ASN A 238 7.14 2.68 -15.96
C ASN A 238 6.95 3.70 -14.83
N PHE A 239 7.93 4.58 -14.64
CA PHE A 239 7.83 5.62 -13.63
C PHE A 239 6.66 6.57 -13.91
N LYS A 240 6.51 7.04 -15.16
CA LYS A 240 5.37 7.86 -15.59
C LYS A 240 4.04 7.15 -15.45
N GLU A 241 3.98 5.85 -15.73
CA GLU A 241 2.76 5.06 -15.55
C GLU A 241 2.30 5.08 -14.10
N PHE A 242 3.24 4.93 -13.14
CA PHE A 242 2.91 4.86 -11.72
C PHE A 242 2.80 6.22 -11.01
N THR A 243 3.52 7.24 -11.46
CA THR A 243 3.54 8.57 -10.81
C THR A 243 2.80 9.66 -11.59
N GLY A 244 2.59 9.46 -12.89
CA GLY A 244 2.09 10.50 -13.81
C GLY A 244 3.15 11.51 -14.23
N GLU A 245 4.40 11.42 -13.74
CA GLU A 245 5.45 12.41 -13.93
C GLU A 245 6.74 11.80 -14.47
N ASP A 246 7.57 12.66 -15.05
CA ASP A 246 8.93 12.28 -15.40
C ASP A 246 9.78 12.15 -14.12
N PRO A 247 10.64 11.16 -14.01
CA PRO A 247 11.50 11.01 -12.84
C PRO A 247 12.38 12.25 -12.57
N SER A 248 12.79 12.97 -13.61
CA SER A 248 13.60 14.20 -13.48
C SER A 248 12.81 15.42 -12.95
N ALA A 249 11.48 15.35 -13.00
CA ALA A 249 10.59 16.39 -12.50
C ALA A 249 9.97 16.06 -11.13
N TYR A 250 10.14 14.82 -10.67
CA TYR A 250 9.52 14.35 -9.42
C TYR A 250 10.27 14.86 -8.18
N GLY A 251 9.55 15.44 -7.23
CA GLY A 251 10.09 15.98 -5.98
C GLY A 251 10.27 14.89 -4.90
N PHE A 252 11.36 14.11 -4.98
CA PHE A 252 11.62 13.03 -4.01
C PHE A 252 11.87 13.53 -2.58
N ASP A 253 12.36 14.75 -2.42
CA ASP A 253 12.66 15.34 -1.10
C ASP A 253 11.44 16.01 -0.45
N GLU A 254 10.34 16.14 -1.18
CA GLU A 254 9.12 16.76 -0.68
C GLU A 254 8.44 15.90 0.36
N LEU A 255 7.96 16.52 1.43
CA LEU A 255 7.13 15.86 2.44
C LEU A 255 5.68 15.84 1.95
N ASN A 256 5.31 14.80 1.27
CA ASN A 256 3.97 14.54 0.76
C ASN A 256 3.54 13.09 1.01
N MET A 257 2.25 12.78 0.76
CA MET A 257 1.70 11.44 1.01
C MET A 257 2.39 10.35 0.17
N ALA A 258 2.67 10.61 -1.12
CA ALA A 258 3.32 9.61 -1.96
C ALA A 258 4.70 9.24 -1.41
N ASN A 259 5.53 10.25 -1.10
CA ASN A 259 6.86 10.04 -0.55
C ASN A 259 6.80 9.37 0.85
N PHE A 260 5.83 9.73 1.68
CA PHE A 260 5.62 9.14 2.99
C PHE A 260 5.26 7.65 2.89
N HIS A 261 4.30 7.29 2.03
CA HIS A 261 3.86 5.91 1.88
C HIS A 261 4.91 5.01 1.25
N MET A 262 5.82 5.56 0.45
CA MET A 262 6.91 4.82 -0.21
C MET A 262 8.16 4.64 0.68
N LYS A 263 8.29 5.37 1.78
CA LYS A 263 9.36 5.14 2.76
C LYS A 263 9.13 3.80 3.49
N LYS A 264 10.18 3.03 3.67
CA LYS A 264 10.23 1.83 4.52
C LYS A 264 10.94 2.07 5.83
#